data_60122c867acfb172149d10fe0e22bc48
#
_entry.id   60122c867acfb172149d10fe0e22bc48
#
_cell.length_a   1.000
_cell.length_b   1.000
_cell.length_c   1.000
_cell.angle_alpha   90.00
_cell.angle_beta   90.00
_cell.angle_gamma   90.00
#
_symmetry.space_group_name_H-M   'P 1'
#
loop_
_entity.id
_entity.type
_entity.pdbx_description
1 polymer ?
#
loop_
_entity_poly.entity_id
_entity_poly.type
_entity_poly.pdbx_seq_one_letter_code
_entity_poly.pdbx_strand_id
1 'polypeptide(L)'
;MQNKTDKLGFWSIVLLAINSIIGSGIFLTPGSVVAMAGTKAPLVYLIAAIFAAMLALTFAAAAKYVTKSGAAYSYAKAAYGENMGFYMGVVRFFSASVAWGVMGVGVIKSTLSIFGADSTSFKNITWGFVVLMAIILLINFFGQRFLTWVSNLATIGKLLALGLIIVAGVIVFLKTGVNHFHDLDTLKAANGQPLIPKLTTSGLVMAVIAAFYAFTGFESVASGSEDMKDPQKNLPRAIPLAIMVIALVYIGTILVAMAINPAAIVKTKQVVAITAIFQARWLRILIELGALISMFGINVAASFHTPRVLEAMAKEHQAPQWLAKRTRHDFPVYPFMITLALAIFIPMAFQYNMTAIIVLSAMVRFFEFIVIPLGVIRFYRGANVEPVLTAERNWLTDVLLPVLSVAFTIFLLFKFDWVGEFGISTAQGIVPNWFAIIGMAIGFVILPAGLFMMLRHEKS
;
A
#
# COMPACT_ATOMS: atom_id res chain seq x y z
N MET A 1 -5.87 -25.79 27.41
CA MET A 1 -4.82 -24.90 27.93
C MET A 1 -4.36 -24.05 26.73
N GLN A 2 -4.92 -22.84 26.58
CA GLN A 2 -4.40 -21.87 25.61
C GLN A 2 -3.01 -21.45 26.09
N ASN A 3 -1.98 -21.75 25.32
CA ASN A 3 -0.67 -21.17 25.51
C ASN A 3 -0.85 -19.64 25.55
N LYS A 4 -0.51 -19.01 26.69
CA LYS A 4 -0.34 -17.57 26.75
C LYS A 4 0.79 -17.24 25.75
N THR A 5 0.42 -16.88 24.54
CA THR A 5 1.35 -16.26 23.60
C THR A 5 1.85 -14.97 24.26
N ASP A 6 3.15 -14.84 24.44
CA ASP A 6 3.76 -13.63 24.98
C ASP A 6 3.36 -12.45 24.07
N LYS A 7 2.67 -11.47 24.65
CA LYS A 7 2.21 -10.29 23.91
C LYS A 7 3.41 -9.50 23.40
N LEU A 8 3.29 -8.93 22.19
CA LEU A 8 4.34 -8.17 21.53
C LEU A 8 4.74 -6.94 22.35
N GLY A 9 6.01 -6.84 22.69
CA GLY A 9 6.59 -5.67 23.37
C GLY A 9 6.86 -4.51 22.39
N PHE A 10 7.26 -3.35 22.92
CA PHE A 10 7.48 -2.12 22.15
C PHE A 10 8.35 -2.32 20.88
N TRP A 11 9.54 -2.91 21.02
CA TRP A 11 10.46 -3.13 19.90
C TRP A 11 9.93 -4.13 18.87
N SER A 12 9.17 -5.14 19.34
CA SER A 12 8.50 -6.08 18.42
C SER A 12 7.41 -5.37 17.60
N ILE A 13 6.70 -4.40 18.20
CA ILE A 13 5.72 -3.57 17.50
C ILE A 13 6.41 -2.65 16.48
N VAL A 14 7.55 -2.03 16.83
CA VAL A 14 8.35 -1.22 15.89
C VAL A 14 8.80 -2.05 14.70
N LEU A 15 9.38 -3.24 14.95
CA LEU A 15 9.81 -4.14 13.87
C LEU A 15 8.65 -4.65 13.02
N LEU A 16 7.51 -4.95 13.65
CA LEU A 16 6.30 -5.32 12.93
C LEU A 16 5.82 -4.18 12.02
N ALA A 17 5.85 -2.94 12.50
CA ALA A 17 5.48 -1.76 11.72
C ALA A 17 6.44 -1.55 10.54
N ILE A 18 7.75 -1.62 10.77
CA ILE A 18 8.75 -1.55 9.71
C ILE A 18 8.50 -2.64 8.66
N ASN A 19 8.26 -3.87 9.11
CA ASN A 19 8.00 -4.99 8.21
C ASN A 19 6.70 -4.84 7.41
N SER A 20 5.65 -4.31 8.02
CA SER A 20 4.35 -4.12 7.37
C SER A 20 4.36 -2.97 6.36
N ILE A 21 5.13 -1.91 6.62
CA ILE A 21 5.20 -0.73 5.77
C ILE A 21 6.24 -0.92 4.66
N ILE A 22 7.46 -1.39 4.96
CA ILE A 22 8.45 -1.70 3.93
C ILE A 22 7.98 -2.93 3.14
N GLY A 23 7.20 -2.70 2.12
CA GLY A 23 6.69 -3.71 1.20
C GLY A 23 7.30 -3.57 -0.20
N SER A 24 6.44 -3.68 -1.20
CA SER A 24 6.79 -3.45 -2.61
C SER A 24 6.93 -1.97 -2.96
N GLY A 25 6.32 -1.06 -2.17
CA GLY A 25 6.16 0.34 -2.55
C GLY A 25 7.45 1.05 -2.91
N ILE A 26 8.49 0.96 -2.06
CA ILE A 26 9.79 1.62 -2.33
C ILE A 26 10.50 1.07 -3.57
N PHE A 27 10.19 -0.14 -4.00
CA PHE A 27 10.75 -0.69 -5.24
C PHE A 27 9.95 -0.28 -6.47
N LEU A 28 8.66 0.01 -6.32
CA LEU A 28 7.74 0.31 -7.42
C LEU A 28 7.55 1.81 -7.70
N THR A 29 7.63 2.66 -6.66
CA THR A 29 7.28 4.08 -6.78
C THR A 29 8.40 5.01 -7.26
N PRO A 30 9.71 4.73 -7.08
CA PRO A 30 10.75 5.68 -7.45
C PRO A 30 10.72 6.13 -8.92
N GLY A 31 10.46 5.19 -9.84
CA GLY A 31 10.38 5.51 -11.27
C GLY A 31 9.33 6.56 -11.59
N SER A 32 8.10 6.35 -11.12
CA SER A 32 6.98 7.28 -11.33
C SER A 32 7.16 8.59 -10.57
N VAL A 33 7.62 8.56 -9.32
CA VAL A 33 7.82 9.77 -8.52
C VAL A 33 8.90 10.67 -9.13
N VAL A 34 10.05 10.10 -9.54
CA VAL A 34 11.12 10.88 -10.18
C VAL A 34 10.67 11.39 -11.56
N ALA A 35 9.92 10.61 -12.32
CA ALA A 35 9.37 11.06 -13.61
C ALA A 35 8.39 12.23 -13.48
N MET A 36 7.59 12.27 -12.39
CA MET A 36 6.63 13.35 -12.12
C MET A 36 7.25 14.57 -11.45
N ALA A 37 8.18 14.38 -10.50
CA ALA A 37 8.66 15.44 -9.62
C ALA A 37 10.11 15.87 -9.89
N GLY A 38 10.87 15.15 -10.73
CA GLY A 38 12.26 15.46 -11.05
C GLY A 38 13.13 15.57 -9.81
N THR A 39 13.92 16.63 -9.73
CA THR A 39 14.80 16.97 -8.60
C THR A 39 14.06 17.16 -7.27
N LYS A 40 12.73 17.35 -7.28
CA LYS A 40 11.91 17.46 -6.06
C LYS A 40 11.45 16.12 -5.49
N ALA A 41 11.82 14.99 -6.09
CA ALA A 41 11.42 13.67 -5.62
C ALA A 41 11.73 13.41 -4.11
N PRO A 42 12.90 13.77 -3.55
CA PRO A 42 13.14 13.61 -2.11
C PRO A 42 12.17 14.40 -1.23
N LEU A 43 11.81 15.63 -1.64
CA LEU A 43 10.82 16.46 -0.95
C LEU A 43 9.43 15.82 -1.01
N VAL A 44 9.07 15.22 -2.13
CA VAL A 44 7.81 14.47 -2.30
C VAL A 44 7.73 13.31 -1.31
N TYR A 45 8.80 12.53 -1.16
CA TYR A 45 8.85 11.45 -0.16
C TYR A 45 8.77 11.97 1.27
N LEU A 46 9.36 13.14 1.57
CA LEU A 46 9.23 13.77 2.88
C LEU A 46 7.78 14.19 3.17
N ILE A 47 7.11 14.82 2.22
CA ILE A 47 5.69 15.20 2.35
C ILE A 47 4.83 13.95 2.56
N ALA A 48 5.06 12.89 1.77
CA ALA A 48 4.37 11.62 1.91
C ALA A 48 4.60 10.96 3.28
N ALA A 49 5.83 11.03 3.81
CA ALA A 49 6.17 10.52 5.14
C ALA A 49 5.46 11.29 6.26
N ILE A 50 5.40 12.62 6.17
CA ILE A 50 4.67 13.45 7.14
C ILE A 50 3.18 13.11 7.12
N PHE A 51 2.59 12.98 5.95
CA PHE A 51 1.20 12.58 5.81
C PHE A 51 0.94 11.17 6.38
N ALA A 52 1.80 10.21 6.07
CA ALA A 52 1.73 8.87 6.63
C ALA A 52 1.85 8.87 8.16
N ALA A 53 2.74 9.69 8.72
CA ALA A 53 2.91 9.82 10.17
C ALA A 53 1.66 10.40 10.85
N MET A 54 1.03 11.43 10.27
CA MET A 54 -0.22 11.99 10.78
C MET A 54 -1.34 10.97 10.80
N LEU A 55 -1.53 10.24 9.70
CA LEU A 55 -2.54 9.18 9.62
C LEU A 55 -2.24 8.04 10.60
N ALA A 56 -1.01 7.59 10.65
CA ALA A 56 -0.62 6.47 11.51
C ALA A 56 -0.79 6.80 13.00
N LEU A 57 -0.49 8.03 13.42
CA LEU A 57 -0.80 8.52 14.77
C LEU A 57 -2.31 8.55 15.04
N THR A 58 -3.09 8.92 14.03
CA THR A 58 -4.56 8.92 14.13
C THR A 58 -5.11 7.49 14.27
N PHE A 59 -4.59 6.52 13.50
CA PHE A 59 -4.96 5.11 13.66
C PHE A 59 -4.51 4.53 14.99
N ALA A 60 -3.33 4.91 15.48
CA ALA A 60 -2.86 4.55 16.81
C ALA A 60 -3.75 5.17 17.92
N ALA A 61 -4.24 6.39 17.71
CA ALA A 61 -5.23 7.00 18.59
C ALA A 61 -6.58 6.25 18.55
N ALA A 62 -7.07 5.81 17.38
CA ALA A 62 -8.25 4.96 17.29
C ALA A 62 -8.10 3.65 18.08
N ALA A 63 -6.93 3.02 17.99
CA ALA A 63 -6.62 1.78 18.70
C ALA A 63 -6.59 1.92 20.23
N LYS A 64 -6.45 3.14 20.79
CA LYS A 64 -6.61 3.38 22.24
C LYS A 64 -8.05 3.14 22.69
N TYR A 65 -9.00 3.50 21.85
CA TYR A 65 -10.44 3.43 22.15
C TYR A 65 -11.05 2.09 21.77
N VAL A 66 -10.56 1.46 20.69
CA VAL A 66 -11.10 0.20 20.16
C VAL A 66 -9.95 -0.77 19.89
N THR A 67 -9.82 -1.81 20.71
CA THR A 67 -8.75 -2.83 20.61
C THR A 67 -9.21 -4.10 19.89
N LYS A 68 -10.32 -4.06 19.16
CA LYS A 68 -10.83 -5.19 18.37
C LYS A 68 -10.06 -5.33 17.07
N SER A 69 -9.87 -6.56 16.60
CA SER A 69 -9.30 -6.82 15.27
C SER A 69 -10.18 -6.25 14.17
N GLY A 70 -9.57 -6.04 12.97
CA GLY A 70 -10.29 -5.46 11.83
C GLY A 70 -10.18 -3.93 11.71
N ALA A 71 -9.35 -3.26 12.55
CA ALA A 71 -9.01 -1.82 12.50
C ALA A 71 -10.12 -0.91 11.95
N ALA A 72 -10.01 -0.50 10.68
CA ALA A 72 -10.92 0.46 10.06
C ALA A 72 -12.40 0.07 10.17
N TYR A 73 -12.73 -1.22 9.98
CA TYR A 73 -14.07 -1.75 10.18
C TYR A 73 -14.56 -1.51 11.61
N SER A 74 -13.78 -1.97 12.60
CA SER A 74 -14.17 -1.88 14.02
C SER A 74 -14.23 -0.43 14.52
N TYR A 75 -13.32 0.42 14.05
CA TYR A 75 -13.32 1.86 14.39
C TYR A 75 -14.53 2.58 13.81
N ALA A 76 -14.85 2.33 12.53
CA ALA A 76 -16.02 2.91 11.89
C ALA A 76 -17.32 2.43 12.53
N LYS A 77 -17.41 1.13 12.89
CA LYS A 77 -18.56 0.55 13.58
C LYS A 77 -18.77 1.21 14.95
N ALA A 78 -17.71 1.32 15.74
CA ALA A 78 -17.78 1.95 17.06
C ALA A 78 -18.14 3.45 16.98
N ALA A 79 -17.61 4.17 15.99
CA ALA A 79 -17.87 5.62 15.84
C ALA A 79 -19.25 5.93 15.28
N TYR A 80 -19.76 5.15 14.30
CA TYR A 80 -20.92 5.51 13.48
C TYR A 80 -22.01 4.45 13.42
N GLY A 81 -21.78 3.27 13.97
CA GLY A 81 -22.72 2.13 13.98
C GLY A 81 -22.48 1.13 12.84
N GLU A 82 -23.33 0.10 12.81
CA GLU A 82 -23.17 -1.10 11.98
C GLU A 82 -23.11 -0.83 10.47
N ASN A 83 -23.96 0.07 9.95
CA ASN A 83 -24.01 0.36 8.52
C ASN A 83 -22.70 0.98 8.00
N MET A 84 -22.11 1.91 8.76
CA MET A 84 -20.83 2.52 8.40
C MET A 84 -19.69 1.52 8.59
N GLY A 85 -19.75 0.68 9.63
CA GLY A 85 -18.81 -0.42 9.83
C GLY A 85 -18.82 -1.36 8.61
N PHE A 86 -19.99 -1.82 8.21
CA PHE A 86 -20.16 -2.67 7.03
C PHE A 86 -19.54 -2.03 5.78
N TYR A 87 -19.93 -0.80 5.46
CA TYR A 87 -19.43 -0.11 4.27
C TYR A 87 -17.91 0.06 4.31
N MET A 88 -17.36 0.48 5.46
CA MET A 88 -15.92 0.59 5.67
C MET A 88 -15.19 -0.75 5.50
N GLY A 89 -15.75 -1.84 6.02
CA GLY A 89 -15.20 -3.18 5.87
C GLY A 89 -15.11 -3.61 4.41
N VAL A 90 -16.15 -3.34 3.62
CA VAL A 90 -16.18 -3.66 2.17
C VAL A 90 -15.17 -2.80 1.41
N VAL A 91 -15.13 -1.49 1.64
CA VAL A 91 -14.17 -0.58 1.00
C VAL A 91 -12.72 -0.96 1.38
N ARG A 92 -12.47 -1.31 2.63
CA ARG A 92 -11.16 -1.80 3.09
C ARG A 92 -10.77 -3.10 2.40
N PHE A 93 -11.69 -4.05 2.28
CA PHE A 93 -11.47 -5.30 1.55
C PHE A 93 -11.11 -5.03 0.09
N PHE A 94 -11.88 -4.17 -0.58
CA PHE A 94 -11.62 -3.78 -1.97
C PHE A 94 -10.24 -3.12 -2.12
N SER A 95 -9.92 -2.13 -1.28
CA SER A 95 -8.63 -1.45 -1.26
C SER A 95 -7.45 -2.43 -1.11
N ALA A 96 -7.57 -3.39 -0.18
CA ALA A 96 -6.55 -4.40 0.04
C ALA A 96 -6.40 -5.35 -1.16
N SER A 97 -7.51 -5.68 -1.85
CA SER A 97 -7.50 -6.49 -3.07
C SER A 97 -6.80 -5.78 -4.23
N VAL A 98 -7.07 -4.48 -4.42
CA VAL A 98 -6.38 -3.65 -5.42
C VAL A 98 -4.89 -3.58 -5.12
N ALA A 99 -4.51 -3.33 -3.86
CA ALA A 99 -3.11 -3.30 -3.45
C ALA A 99 -2.40 -4.63 -3.71
N TRP A 100 -3.07 -5.75 -3.46
CA TRP A 100 -2.52 -7.07 -3.78
C TRP A 100 -2.29 -7.23 -5.29
N GLY A 101 -3.22 -6.76 -6.13
CA GLY A 101 -3.05 -6.71 -7.58
C GLY A 101 -1.82 -5.89 -8.02
N VAL A 102 -1.62 -4.70 -7.46
CA VAL A 102 -0.42 -3.87 -7.71
C VAL A 102 0.86 -4.64 -7.41
N MET A 103 0.93 -5.27 -6.24
CA MET A 103 2.09 -6.07 -5.82
C MET A 103 2.32 -7.26 -6.76
N GLY A 104 1.24 -7.91 -7.23
CA GLY A 104 1.28 -8.98 -8.22
C GLY A 104 1.88 -8.53 -9.55
N VAL A 105 1.42 -7.39 -10.10
CA VAL A 105 2.00 -6.80 -11.32
C VAL A 105 3.50 -6.53 -11.13
N GLY A 106 3.89 -6.01 -9.96
CA GLY A 106 5.30 -5.76 -9.64
C GLY A 106 6.16 -7.02 -9.73
N VAL A 107 5.72 -8.12 -9.10
CA VAL A 107 6.41 -9.42 -9.16
C VAL A 107 6.54 -9.90 -10.59
N ILE A 108 5.44 -9.91 -11.34
CA ILE A 108 5.39 -10.48 -12.69
C ILE A 108 6.28 -9.69 -13.65
N LYS A 109 6.14 -8.35 -13.69
CA LYS A 109 6.96 -7.50 -14.55
C LYS A 109 8.44 -7.60 -14.21
N SER A 110 8.80 -7.63 -12.92
CA SER A 110 10.19 -7.82 -12.48
C SER A 110 10.73 -9.18 -12.90
N THR A 111 9.95 -10.24 -12.72
CA THR A 111 10.34 -11.59 -13.15
C THR A 111 10.57 -11.64 -14.66
N LEU A 112 9.62 -11.14 -15.46
CA LEU A 112 9.76 -11.09 -16.92
C LEU A 112 11.03 -10.31 -17.33
N SER A 113 11.30 -9.16 -16.67
CA SER A 113 12.49 -8.35 -16.94
C SER A 113 13.80 -9.09 -16.64
N ILE A 114 13.88 -9.80 -15.49
CA ILE A 114 15.06 -10.59 -15.10
C ILE A 114 15.36 -11.69 -16.11
N PHE A 115 14.32 -12.38 -16.61
CA PHE A 115 14.46 -13.44 -17.60
C PHE A 115 14.52 -12.95 -19.06
N GLY A 116 14.58 -11.63 -19.29
CA GLY A 116 14.68 -11.03 -20.63
C GLY A 116 13.40 -11.15 -21.47
N ALA A 117 12.27 -11.47 -20.86
CA ALA A 117 10.98 -11.53 -21.52
C ALA A 117 10.32 -10.12 -21.55
N ASP A 118 9.42 -9.90 -22.53
CA ASP A 118 8.72 -8.61 -22.64
C ASP A 118 7.77 -8.37 -21.46
N SER A 119 8.20 -7.49 -20.56
CA SER A 119 7.47 -7.06 -19.38
C SER A 119 6.38 -6.01 -19.66
N THR A 120 6.18 -5.62 -20.91
CA THR A 120 5.12 -4.70 -21.36
C THR A 120 3.98 -5.46 -22.06
N SER A 121 4.20 -6.70 -22.49
CA SER A 121 3.22 -7.52 -23.16
C SER A 121 2.05 -7.86 -22.25
N PHE A 122 0.86 -7.42 -22.62
CA PHE A 122 -0.39 -7.73 -21.92
C PHE A 122 -0.57 -9.24 -21.70
N LYS A 123 -0.32 -10.05 -22.76
CA LYS A 123 -0.42 -11.51 -22.71
C LYS A 123 0.55 -12.13 -21.69
N ASN A 124 1.82 -11.70 -21.71
CA ASN A 124 2.83 -12.26 -20.81
C ASN A 124 2.50 -11.92 -19.34
N ILE A 125 2.03 -10.70 -19.06
CA ILE A 125 1.65 -10.28 -17.73
C ILE A 125 0.43 -11.07 -17.27
N THR A 126 -0.59 -11.25 -18.10
CA THR A 126 -1.80 -12.01 -17.75
C THR A 126 -1.47 -13.46 -17.43
N TRP A 127 -0.64 -14.14 -18.25
CA TRP A 127 -0.18 -15.49 -17.95
C TRP A 127 0.65 -15.54 -16.67
N GLY A 128 1.52 -14.54 -16.45
CA GLY A 128 2.26 -14.40 -15.22
C GLY A 128 1.34 -14.31 -13.99
N PHE A 129 0.19 -13.62 -14.09
CA PHE A 129 -0.81 -13.58 -13.02
C PHE A 129 -1.40 -14.96 -12.74
N VAL A 130 -1.78 -15.69 -13.77
CA VAL A 130 -2.32 -17.06 -13.61
C VAL A 130 -1.32 -17.95 -12.88
N VAL A 131 -0.05 -17.92 -13.29
CA VAL A 131 1.02 -18.71 -12.67
C VAL A 131 1.28 -18.25 -11.23
N LEU A 132 1.44 -16.95 -10.99
CA LEU A 132 1.68 -16.39 -9.65
C LEU A 132 0.55 -16.77 -8.69
N MET A 133 -0.69 -16.60 -9.12
CA MET A 133 -1.86 -16.88 -8.28
C MET A 133 -2.05 -18.36 -8.01
N ALA A 134 -1.72 -19.23 -8.98
CA ALA A 134 -1.68 -20.67 -8.76
C ALA A 134 -0.62 -21.06 -7.72
N ILE A 135 0.58 -20.48 -7.79
CA ILE A 135 1.64 -20.69 -6.79
C ILE A 135 1.19 -20.21 -5.41
N ILE A 136 0.60 -19.02 -5.31
CA ILE A 136 0.13 -18.47 -4.04
C ILE A 136 -1.01 -19.33 -3.47
N LEU A 137 -1.93 -19.79 -4.31
CA LEU A 137 -2.99 -20.71 -3.88
C LEU A 137 -2.40 -22.00 -3.30
N LEU A 138 -1.44 -22.61 -3.97
CA LEU A 138 -0.73 -23.80 -3.47
C LEU A 138 -0.04 -23.51 -2.12
N ILE A 139 0.65 -22.38 -2.00
CA ILE A 139 1.32 -21.98 -0.75
C ILE A 139 0.33 -21.88 0.40
N ASN A 140 -0.87 -21.35 0.18
CA ASN A 140 -1.90 -21.25 1.22
C ASN A 140 -2.38 -22.64 1.71
N PHE A 141 -2.30 -23.67 0.89
CA PHE A 141 -2.61 -25.06 1.33
C PHE A 141 -1.53 -25.66 2.24
N PHE A 142 -0.26 -25.17 2.19
CA PHE A 142 0.81 -25.66 3.07
C PHE A 142 0.72 -25.10 4.51
N GLY A 143 -0.20 -24.17 4.76
CA GLY A 143 -0.52 -23.70 6.09
C GLY A 143 0.40 -22.60 6.62
N GLN A 144 0.06 -22.13 7.84
CA GLN A 144 0.61 -20.91 8.44
C GLN A 144 2.13 -20.93 8.66
N ARG A 145 2.73 -22.08 8.96
CA ARG A 145 4.19 -22.19 9.17
C ARG A 145 4.98 -21.83 7.92
N PHE A 146 4.54 -22.31 6.76
CA PHE A 146 5.21 -22.02 5.49
C PHE A 146 5.04 -20.56 5.10
N LEU A 147 3.84 -19.99 5.29
CA LEU A 147 3.57 -18.56 5.10
C LEU A 147 4.51 -17.68 5.95
N THR A 148 4.70 -18.02 7.23
CA THR A 148 5.60 -17.30 8.13
C THR A 148 7.05 -17.38 7.65
N TRP A 149 7.49 -18.55 7.20
CA TRP A 149 8.86 -18.74 6.68
C TRP A 149 9.11 -17.88 5.42
N VAL A 150 8.16 -17.87 4.46
CA VAL A 150 8.24 -17.03 3.26
C VAL A 150 8.25 -15.54 3.64
N SER A 151 7.40 -15.12 4.59
CA SER A 151 7.35 -13.73 5.07
C SER A 151 8.68 -13.30 5.71
N ASN A 152 9.31 -14.17 6.52
CA ASN A 152 10.60 -13.88 7.15
C ASN A 152 11.71 -13.77 6.11
N LEU A 153 11.76 -14.67 5.13
CA LEU A 153 12.72 -14.60 4.03
C LEU A 153 12.56 -13.31 3.21
N ALA A 154 11.31 -12.92 2.95
CA ALA A 154 11.02 -11.65 2.28
C ALA A 154 11.50 -10.43 3.07
N THR A 155 11.38 -10.49 4.40
CA THR A 155 11.86 -9.42 5.29
C THR A 155 13.38 -9.26 5.22
N ILE A 156 14.11 -10.36 5.21
CA ILE A 156 15.57 -10.35 5.03
C ILE A 156 15.91 -9.80 3.63
N GLY A 157 15.25 -10.29 2.59
CA GLY A 157 15.49 -9.88 1.20
C GLY A 157 15.31 -8.38 0.98
N LYS A 158 14.25 -7.77 1.53
CA LYS A 158 14.00 -6.32 1.38
C LYS A 158 15.03 -5.46 2.13
N LEU A 159 15.43 -5.86 3.34
CA LEU A 159 16.42 -5.12 4.10
C LEU A 159 17.81 -5.19 3.44
N LEU A 160 18.18 -6.37 2.92
CA LEU A 160 19.42 -6.54 2.16
C LEU A 160 19.40 -5.72 0.87
N ALA A 161 18.30 -5.74 0.09
CA ALA A 161 18.20 -4.98 -1.14
C ALA A 161 18.30 -3.47 -0.91
N LEU A 162 17.57 -2.93 0.07
CA LEU A 162 17.62 -1.49 0.40
C LEU A 162 18.97 -1.09 0.98
N GLY A 163 19.53 -1.88 1.89
CA GLY A 163 20.86 -1.66 2.44
C GLY A 163 21.93 -1.68 1.34
N LEU A 164 21.84 -2.62 0.41
CA LEU A 164 22.75 -2.72 -0.73
C LEU A 164 22.67 -1.51 -1.66
N ILE A 165 21.47 -1.00 -1.94
CA ILE A 165 21.27 0.21 -2.75
C ILE A 165 21.98 1.39 -2.09
N ILE A 166 21.76 1.61 -0.79
CA ILE A 166 22.33 2.75 -0.07
C ILE A 166 23.84 2.61 0.02
N VAL A 167 24.35 1.47 0.47
CA VAL A 167 25.80 1.24 0.68
C VAL A 167 26.54 1.29 -0.65
N ALA A 168 26.08 0.55 -1.66
CA ALA A 168 26.71 0.56 -2.98
C ALA A 168 26.67 1.95 -3.61
N GLY A 169 25.54 2.66 -3.46
CA GLY A 169 25.40 4.00 -3.98
C GLY A 169 26.32 5.00 -3.30
N VAL A 170 26.44 4.98 -1.99
CA VAL A 170 27.40 5.82 -1.25
C VAL A 170 28.85 5.51 -1.68
N ILE A 171 29.20 4.24 -1.85
CA ILE A 171 30.53 3.85 -2.33
C ILE A 171 30.79 4.40 -3.75
N VAL A 172 29.81 4.30 -4.65
CA VAL A 172 29.95 4.85 -6.02
C VAL A 172 30.12 6.36 -5.96
N PHE A 173 29.27 7.06 -5.19
CA PHE A 173 29.36 8.51 -5.00
C PHE A 173 30.75 8.95 -4.47
N LEU A 174 31.24 8.28 -3.41
CA LEU A 174 32.55 8.61 -2.82
C LEU A 174 33.71 8.33 -3.77
N LYS A 175 33.60 7.28 -4.62
CA LYS A 175 34.65 6.95 -5.60
C LYS A 175 34.66 7.87 -6.81
N THR A 176 33.50 8.30 -7.30
CA THR A 176 33.41 9.13 -8.51
C THR A 176 33.51 10.62 -8.21
N GLY A 177 33.10 11.05 -7.02
CA GLY A 177 33.01 12.47 -6.65
C GLY A 177 32.02 13.29 -7.47
N VAL A 178 31.29 12.65 -8.38
CA VAL A 178 30.34 13.32 -9.28
C VAL A 178 28.93 13.26 -8.74
N ASN A 179 28.23 14.40 -8.76
CA ASN A 179 26.85 14.53 -8.32
C ASN A 179 25.96 14.89 -9.53
N HIS A 180 25.13 13.94 -9.94
CA HIS A 180 24.20 14.08 -11.06
C HIS A 180 22.82 14.59 -10.67
N PHE A 181 22.63 15.05 -9.42
CA PHE A 181 21.33 15.38 -8.86
C PHE A 181 20.51 16.35 -9.72
N HIS A 182 21.19 17.33 -10.34
CA HIS A 182 20.57 18.36 -11.17
C HIS A 182 20.52 18.04 -12.67
N ASP A 183 21.00 16.86 -13.08
CA ASP A 183 21.01 16.51 -14.52
C ASP A 183 19.61 16.47 -15.12
N LEU A 184 18.58 16.11 -14.30
CA LEU A 184 17.18 16.08 -14.76
C LEU A 184 16.66 17.46 -15.18
N ASP A 185 17.21 18.55 -14.64
CA ASP A 185 16.76 19.91 -14.94
C ASP A 185 17.15 20.33 -16.36
N THR A 186 18.18 19.69 -16.93
CA THR A 186 18.74 19.99 -18.25
C THR A 186 18.45 18.96 -19.32
N LEU A 187 18.03 17.74 -18.91
CA LEU A 187 17.78 16.63 -19.81
C LEU A 187 16.57 16.88 -20.71
N LYS A 188 16.73 16.55 -22.00
CA LYS A 188 15.68 16.63 -23.01
C LYS A 188 15.30 15.25 -23.51
N ALA A 189 14.03 15.08 -23.84
CA ALA A 189 13.54 13.94 -24.60
C ALA A 189 13.92 14.01 -26.07
N ALA A 190 13.71 12.94 -26.83
CA ALA A 190 14.07 12.90 -28.27
C ALA A 190 13.36 13.97 -29.13
N ASN A 191 12.24 14.50 -28.68
CA ASN A 191 11.48 15.59 -29.31
C ASN A 191 11.97 17.00 -28.91
N GLY A 192 13.08 17.12 -28.18
CA GLY A 192 13.66 18.39 -27.71
C GLY A 192 12.98 19.03 -26.51
N GLN A 193 11.85 18.47 -26.02
CA GLN A 193 11.18 18.94 -24.83
C GLN A 193 11.94 18.50 -23.57
N PRO A 194 11.78 19.19 -22.41
CA PRO A 194 12.33 18.72 -21.15
C PRO A 194 11.91 17.27 -20.86
N LEU A 195 12.84 16.44 -20.40
CA LEU A 195 12.55 15.04 -20.05
C LEU A 195 11.54 14.95 -18.91
N ILE A 196 11.64 15.86 -17.94
CA ILE A 196 10.67 16.01 -16.86
C ILE A 196 9.82 17.26 -17.14
N PRO A 197 8.49 17.14 -17.21
CA PRO A 197 7.62 18.30 -17.40
C PRO A 197 7.71 19.24 -16.19
N LYS A 198 7.38 20.53 -16.42
CA LYS A 198 7.33 21.50 -15.33
C LYS A 198 6.33 21.03 -14.28
N LEU A 199 6.79 20.94 -13.03
CA LEU A 199 5.97 20.45 -11.92
C LEU A 199 4.80 21.42 -11.66
N THR A 200 3.59 20.93 -11.89
CA THR A 200 2.33 21.61 -11.56
C THR A 200 1.87 21.18 -10.16
N THR A 201 0.90 21.91 -9.58
CA THR A 201 0.29 21.50 -8.30
C THR A 201 -0.35 20.11 -8.39
N SER A 202 -1.06 19.82 -9.48
CA SER A 202 -1.65 18.50 -9.71
C SER A 202 -0.55 17.43 -9.85
N GLY A 203 0.50 17.67 -10.61
CA GLY A 203 1.63 16.75 -10.74
C GLY A 203 2.34 16.50 -9.40
N LEU A 204 2.47 17.52 -8.56
CA LEU A 204 2.99 17.35 -7.19
C LEU A 204 2.08 16.45 -6.35
N VAL A 205 0.76 16.66 -6.41
CA VAL A 205 -0.21 15.85 -5.69
C VAL A 205 -0.16 14.40 -6.16
N MET A 206 -0.13 14.16 -7.47
CA MET A 206 0.00 12.81 -8.02
C MET A 206 1.29 12.12 -7.57
N ALA A 207 2.42 12.85 -7.59
CA ALA A 207 3.69 12.33 -7.09
C ALA A 207 3.66 12.01 -5.59
N VAL A 208 3.02 12.87 -4.77
CA VAL A 208 2.84 12.61 -3.32
C VAL A 208 1.98 11.38 -3.08
N ILE A 209 0.88 11.21 -3.83
CA ILE A 209 0.01 10.03 -3.72
C ILE A 209 0.77 8.75 -4.11
N ALA A 210 1.55 8.80 -5.18
CA ALA A 210 2.40 7.69 -5.61
C ALA A 210 3.47 7.35 -4.54
N ALA A 211 4.16 8.35 -3.99
CA ALA A 211 5.14 8.15 -2.93
C ALA A 211 4.48 7.64 -1.63
N PHE A 212 3.30 8.15 -1.29
CA PHE A 212 2.53 7.74 -0.11
C PHE A 212 2.17 6.24 -0.15
N TYR A 213 1.95 5.67 -1.33
CA TYR A 213 1.75 4.23 -1.46
C TYR A 213 2.87 3.41 -0.80
N ALA A 214 4.12 3.89 -0.85
CA ALA A 214 5.26 3.19 -0.22
C ALA A 214 5.20 3.20 1.32
N PHE A 215 4.47 4.13 1.93
CA PHE A 215 4.28 4.23 3.38
C PHE A 215 3.02 3.53 3.89
N THR A 216 2.18 2.98 3.02
CA THR A 216 0.96 2.26 3.43
C THR A 216 1.30 0.94 4.11
N GLY A 217 0.42 0.46 4.99
CA GLY A 217 0.61 -0.77 5.78
C GLY A 217 0.57 -0.53 7.30
N PHE A 218 0.73 0.73 7.76
CA PHE A 218 0.61 1.08 9.18
C PHE A 218 -0.77 0.74 9.77
N GLU A 219 -1.80 0.80 8.97
CA GLU A 219 -3.16 0.43 9.32
C GLU A 219 -3.29 -1.07 9.70
N SER A 220 -2.46 -1.92 9.09
CA SER A 220 -2.42 -3.35 9.42
C SER A 220 -1.79 -3.59 10.80
N VAL A 221 -0.84 -2.76 11.20
CA VAL A 221 -0.24 -2.82 12.55
C VAL A 221 -1.27 -2.50 13.62
N ALA A 222 -2.05 -1.43 13.41
CA ALA A 222 -3.12 -1.04 14.32
C ALA A 222 -4.20 -2.14 14.47
N SER A 223 -4.42 -2.95 13.42
CA SER A 223 -5.36 -4.07 13.44
C SER A 223 -4.95 -5.20 14.39
N GLY A 224 -3.67 -5.36 14.70
CA GLY A 224 -3.14 -6.38 15.59
C GLY A 224 -3.01 -5.94 17.05
N SER A 225 -3.71 -4.89 17.46
CA SER A 225 -3.59 -4.33 18.83
C SER A 225 -3.94 -5.30 19.96
N GLU A 226 -4.77 -6.29 19.69
CA GLU A 226 -5.14 -7.34 20.68
C GLU A 226 -3.93 -8.17 21.14
N ASP A 227 -2.98 -8.41 20.26
CA ASP A 227 -1.78 -9.23 20.51
C ASP A 227 -0.60 -8.42 21.08
N MET A 228 -0.81 -7.15 21.41
CA MET A 228 0.23 -6.24 21.86
C MET A 228 0.15 -6.00 23.37
N LYS A 229 1.33 -5.85 23.99
CA LYS A 229 1.44 -5.41 25.38
C LYS A 229 1.19 -3.90 25.44
N ASP A 230 0.29 -3.46 26.31
CA ASP A 230 -0.05 -2.04 26.54
C ASP A 230 -0.22 -1.26 25.22
N PRO A 231 -1.13 -1.70 24.30
CA PRO A 231 -1.23 -1.13 22.95
C PRO A 231 -1.55 0.38 22.99
N GLN A 232 -2.31 0.83 23.99
CA GLN A 232 -2.65 2.24 24.21
C GLN A 232 -1.42 3.15 24.39
N LYS A 233 -0.32 2.61 24.97
CA LYS A 233 0.94 3.33 25.18
C LYS A 233 1.96 3.06 24.09
N ASN A 234 2.04 1.81 23.63
CA ASN A 234 3.10 1.36 22.72
C ASN A 234 2.83 1.75 21.27
N LEU A 235 1.60 1.64 20.75
CA LEU A 235 1.29 1.98 19.36
C LEU A 235 1.58 3.45 19.01
N PRO A 236 1.14 4.45 19.83
CA PRO A 236 1.41 5.87 19.55
C PRO A 236 2.90 6.25 19.52
N ARG A 237 3.77 5.41 20.07
CA ARG A 237 5.22 5.61 20.08
C ARG A 237 5.94 4.77 19.03
N ALA A 238 5.52 3.52 18.85
CA ALA A 238 6.19 2.57 17.97
C ALA A 238 5.95 2.89 16.49
N ILE A 239 4.72 3.24 16.11
CA ILE A 239 4.38 3.50 14.70
C ILE A 239 5.09 4.75 14.16
N PRO A 240 5.09 5.92 14.84
CA PRO A 240 5.85 7.07 14.36
C PRO A 240 7.35 6.84 14.27
N LEU A 241 7.92 6.11 15.25
CA LEU A 241 9.32 5.73 15.21
C LEU A 241 9.64 4.86 13.99
N ALA A 242 8.79 3.89 13.69
CA ALA A 242 8.93 3.05 12.50
C ALA A 242 8.86 3.89 11.22
N ILE A 243 7.88 4.80 11.11
CA ILE A 243 7.74 5.68 9.94
C ILE A 243 8.95 6.60 9.79
N MET A 244 9.49 7.13 10.87
CA MET A 244 10.70 7.96 10.84
C MET A 244 11.90 7.17 10.28
N VAL A 245 12.13 5.96 10.77
CA VAL A 245 13.19 5.08 10.26
C VAL A 245 12.98 4.77 8.78
N ILE A 246 11.75 4.44 8.38
CA ILE A 246 11.40 4.14 7.00
C ILE A 246 11.59 5.38 6.10
N ALA A 247 11.18 6.55 6.57
CA ALA A 247 11.36 7.80 5.84
C ALA A 247 12.83 8.11 5.57
N LEU A 248 13.70 7.90 6.57
CA LEU A 248 15.15 8.06 6.42
C LEU A 248 15.71 7.09 5.38
N VAL A 249 15.29 5.82 5.42
CA VAL A 249 15.71 4.82 4.43
C VAL A 249 15.23 5.19 3.02
N TYR A 250 13.97 5.58 2.87
CA TYR A 250 13.40 5.89 1.56
C TYR A 250 14.00 7.17 0.96
N ILE A 251 14.10 8.23 1.75
CA ILE A 251 14.70 9.49 1.32
C ILE A 251 16.19 9.27 1.02
N GLY A 252 16.91 8.53 1.87
CA GLY A 252 18.30 8.16 1.62
C GLY A 252 18.47 7.38 0.32
N THR A 253 17.61 6.41 0.06
CA THR A 253 17.61 5.63 -1.19
C THR A 253 17.40 6.53 -2.41
N ILE A 254 16.43 7.45 -2.35
CA ILE A 254 16.15 8.38 -3.44
C ILE A 254 17.30 9.39 -3.63
N LEU A 255 17.83 9.96 -2.56
CA LEU A 255 18.96 10.89 -2.62
C LEU A 255 20.19 10.26 -3.30
N VAL A 256 20.52 9.03 -2.87
CA VAL A 256 21.62 8.25 -3.47
C VAL A 256 21.35 8.00 -4.95
N ALA A 257 20.15 7.59 -5.29
CA ALA A 257 19.77 7.32 -6.68
C ALA A 257 19.83 8.56 -7.56
N MET A 258 19.37 9.70 -7.05
CA MET A 258 19.45 11.00 -7.72
C MET A 258 20.89 11.49 -7.90
N ALA A 259 21.76 11.24 -6.91
CA ALA A 259 23.17 11.64 -6.98
C ALA A 259 23.96 10.84 -8.04
N ILE A 260 23.60 9.55 -8.24
CA ILE A 260 24.36 8.65 -9.13
C ILE A 260 23.94 8.77 -10.60
N ASN A 261 22.66 8.56 -10.90
CA ASN A 261 22.15 8.56 -12.26
C ASN A 261 20.62 8.72 -12.34
N PRO A 262 20.09 9.91 -12.10
CA PRO A 262 18.64 10.15 -12.11
C PRO A 262 18.02 9.94 -13.50
N ALA A 263 18.77 10.17 -14.57
CA ALA A 263 18.32 9.95 -15.93
C ALA A 263 17.99 8.47 -16.20
N ALA A 264 18.78 7.56 -15.65
CA ALA A 264 18.54 6.12 -15.78
C ALA A 264 17.23 5.70 -15.14
N ILE A 265 16.84 6.29 -14.00
CA ILE A 265 15.57 6.00 -13.31
C ILE A 265 14.37 6.34 -14.21
N VAL A 266 14.43 7.48 -14.91
CA VAL A 266 13.31 7.95 -15.75
C VAL A 266 13.27 7.22 -17.10
N LYS A 267 14.43 6.89 -17.67
CA LYS A 267 14.53 6.26 -19.00
C LYS A 267 14.36 4.74 -18.97
N THR A 268 14.52 4.10 -17.82
CA THR A 268 14.42 2.65 -17.73
C THR A 268 12.98 2.17 -17.91
N LYS A 269 12.83 0.99 -18.53
CA LYS A 269 11.56 0.26 -18.59
C LYS A 269 11.42 -0.75 -17.44
N GLN A 270 12.42 -0.87 -16.57
CA GLN A 270 12.40 -1.79 -15.44
C GLN A 270 11.42 -1.31 -14.38
N VAL A 271 10.70 -2.25 -13.78
CA VAL A 271 9.74 -1.97 -12.70
C VAL A 271 10.46 -1.47 -11.45
N VAL A 272 11.61 -2.09 -11.12
CA VAL A 272 12.49 -1.64 -10.06
C VAL A 272 13.47 -0.61 -10.62
N ALA A 273 12.94 0.56 -10.99
CA ALA A 273 13.67 1.60 -11.71
C ALA A 273 14.99 2.02 -11.06
N ILE A 274 15.05 1.93 -9.73
CA ILE A 274 16.22 2.34 -8.94
C ILE A 274 17.46 1.46 -9.21
N THR A 275 17.31 0.24 -9.72
CA THR A 275 18.46 -0.60 -10.08
C THR A 275 19.22 -0.09 -11.29
N ALA A 276 18.55 0.68 -12.17
CA ALA A 276 19.15 1.21 -13.39
C ALA A 276 20.28 2.21 -13.13
N ILE A 277 20.40 2.76 -11.93
CA ILE A 277 21.50 3.67 -11.57
C ILE A 277 22.87 2.98 -11.56
N PHE A 278 22.92 1.67 -11.36
CA PHE A 278 24.18 0.93 -11.28
C PHE A 278 24.61 0.38 -12.64
N GLN A 279 25.87 0.53 -13.01
CA GLN A 279 26.42 -0.03 -14.23
C GLN A 279 26.76 -1.54 -14.09
N ALA A 280 27.18 -1.97 -12.90
CA ALA A 280 27.53 -3.35 -12.63
C ALA A 280 26.32 -4.29 -12.71
N ARG A 281 26.29 -5.19 -13.71
CA ARG A 281 25.18 -6.12 -13.96
C ARG A 281 24.88 -7.01 -12.77
N TRP A 282 25.92 -7.55 -12.12
CA TRP A 282 25.73 -8.43 -10.95
C TRP A 282 25.03 -7.71 -9.79
N LEU A 283 25.34 -6.42 -9.57
CA LEU A 283 24.75 -5.62 -8.51
C LEU A 283 23.27 -5.34 -8.80
N ARG A 284 22.94 -4.99 -10.04
CA ARG A 284 21.54 -4.83 -10.46
C ARG A 284 20.74 -6.10 -10.24
N ILE A 285 21.23 -7.26 -10.70
CA ILE A 285 20.57 -8.55 -10.53
C ILE A 285 20.37 -8.86 -9.05
N LEU A 286 21.36 -8.63 -8.21
CA LEU A 286 21.27 -8.92 -6.78
C LEU A 286 20.20 -8.06 -6.08
N ILE A 287 20.12 -6.77 -6.42
CA ILE A 287 19.08 -5.86 -5.91
C ILE A 287 17.70 -6.26 -6.45
N GLU A 288 17.59 -6.58 -7.73
CA GLU A 288 16.33 -7.02 -8.35
C GLU A 288 15.81 -8.33 -7.73
N LEU A 289 16.69 -9.29 -7.46
CA LEU A 289 16.33 -10.54 -6.76
C LEU A 289 15.84 -10.25 -5.33
N GLY A 290 16.53 -9.37 -4.59
CA GLY A 290 16.09 -8.97 -3.26
C GLY A 290 14.73 -8.26 -3.28
N ALA A 291 14.51 -7.37 -4.23
CA ALA A 291 13.22 -6.71 -4.45
C ALA A 291 12.14 -7.71 -4.84
N LEU A 292 12.43 -8.66 -5.73
CA LEU A 292 11.52 -9.71 -6.14
C LEU A 292 11.10 -10.60 -4.97
N ILE A 293 12.05 -11.05 -4.14
CA ILE A 293 11.79 -11.83 -2.93
C ILE A 293 10.90 -11.03 -1.97
N SER A 294 11.19 -9.74 -1.79
CA SER A 294 10.36 -8.84 -0.98
C SER A 294 8.92 -8.74 -1.51
N MET A 295 8.76 -8.45 -2.79
CA MET A 295 7.45 -8.30 -3.43
C MET A 295 6.67 -9.62 -3.43
N PHE A 296 7.33 -10.75 -3.67
CA PHE A 296 6.70 -12.06 -3.60
C PHE A 296 6.21 -12.38 -2.18
N GLY A 297 7.05 -12.17 -1.18
CA GLY A 297 6.68 -12.42 0.22
C GLY A 297 5.49 -11.58 0.71
N ILE A 298 5.41 -10.30 0.29
CA ILE A 298 4.26 -9.47 0.64
C ILE A 298 2.99 -9.91 -0.11
N ASN A 299 3.11 -10.43 -1.34
CA ASN A 299 1.97 -11.04 -2.05
C ASN A 299 1.43 -12.27 -1.30
N VAL A 300 2.33 -13.11 -0.79
CA VAL A 300 1.96 -14.26 0.04
C VAL A 300 1.27 -13.79 1.33
N ALA A 301 1.80 -12.78 2.01
CA ALA A 301 1.18 -12.21 3.21
C ALA A 301 -0.20 -11.60 2.91
N ALA A 302 -0.34 -10.84 1.82
CA ALA A 302 -1.61 -10.24 1.40
C ALA A 302 -2.67 -11.30 1.09
N SER A 303 -2.30 -12.40 0.46
CA SER A 303 -3.20 -13.53 0.16
C SER A 303 -3.79 -14.16 1.43
N PHE A 304 -3.07 -14.06 2.54
CA PHE A 304 -3.54 -14.55 3.83
C PHE A 304 -4.45 -13.55 4.55
N HIS A 305 -4.07 -12.27 4.58
CA HIS A 305 -4.79 -11.28 5.37
C HIS A 305 -6.02 -10.71 4.67
N THR A 306 -5.95 -10.44 3.37
CA THR A 306 -7.02 -9.75 2.65
C THR A 306 -8.35 -10.51 2.64
N PRO A 307 -8.41 -11.82 2.34
CA PRO A 307 -9.67 -12.57 2.38
C PRO A 307 -10.33 -12.61 3.76
N ARG A 308 -9.51 -12.55 4.82
CA ARG A 308 -10.00 -12.62 6.21
C ARG A 308 -10.82 -11.41 6.63
N VAL A 309 -10.74 -10.29 5.91
CA VAL A 309 -11.62 -9.13 6.17
C VAL A 309 -13.08 -9.50 5.91
N LEU A 310 -13.37 -10.10 4.74
CA LEU A 310 -14.74 -10.56 4.43
C LEU A 310 -15.19 -11.71 5.35
N GLU A 311 -14.29 -12.62 5.66
CA GLU A 311 -14.58 -13.72 6.59
C GLU A 311 -14.95 -13.19 7.99
N ALA A 312 -14.20 -12.20 8.50
CA ALA A 312 -14.48 -11.59 9.80
C ALA A 312 -15.83 -10.89 9.81
N MET A 313 -16.16 -10.15 8.74
CA MET A 313 -17.47 -9.50 8.58
C MET A 313 -18.61 -10.54 8.56
N ALA A 314 -18.41 -11.69 7.88
CA ALA A 314 -19.39 -12.76 7.85
C ALA A 314 -19.57 -13.43 9.22
N LYS A 315 -18.50 -13.65 9.98
CA LYS A 315 -18.58 -14.17 11.36
C LYS A 315 -19.34 -13.25 12.32
N GLU A 316 -19.27 -11.94 12.07
CA GLU A 316 -20.05 -10.95 12.85
C GLU A 316 -21.45 -10.68 12.26
N HIS A 317 -21.94 -11.53 11.36
CA HIS A 317 -23.24 -11.38 10.68
C HIS A 317 -23.40 -10.07 9.89
N GLN A 318 -22.28 -9.48 9.44
CA GLN A 318 -22.26 -8.28 8.61
C GLN A 318 -21.87 -8.56 7.13
N ALA A 319 -21.76 -9.82 6.76
CA ALA A 319 -21.65 -10.27 5.38
C ALA A 319 -22.32 -11.66 5.28
N PRO A 320 -22.66 -12.13 4.07
CA PRO A 320 -23.29 -13.42 3.87
C PRO A 320 -22.54 -14.56 4.57
N GLN A 321 -23.27 -15.43 5.27
CA GLN A 321 -22.67 -16.44 6.15
C GLN A 321 -21.84 -17.49 5.40
N TRP A 322 -22.11 -17.73 4.11
CA TRP A 322 -21.32 -18.62 3.30
C TRP A 322 -19.86 -18.16 3.13
N LEU A 323 -19.57 -16.84 3.29
CA LEU A 323 -18.22 -16.29 3.30
C LEU A 323 -17.41 -16.68 4.55
N ALA A 324 -18.06 -17.09 5.64
CA ALA A 324 -17.40 -17.60 6.84
C ALA A 324 -17.01 -19.08 6.72
N LYS A 325 -17.49 -19.80 5.68
CA LYS A 325 -17.19 -21.22 5.51
C LYS A 325 -15.72 -21.44 5.16
N ARG A 326 -15.10 -22.38 5.87
CA ARG A 326 -13.71 -22.83 5.62
C ARG A 326 -13.69 -24.24 5.05
N THR A 327 -12.62 -24.55 4.32
CA THR A 327 -12.34 -25.91 3.86
C THR A 327 -11.87 -26.78 5.03
N ARG A 328 -11.71 -28.11 4.79
CA ARG A 328 -11.13 -29.04 5.77
C ARG A 328 -9.71 -28.68 6.22
N HIS A 329 -8.99 -27.89 5.44
CA HIS A 329 -7.64 -27.38 5.73
C HIS A 329 -7.66 -25.98 6.37
N ASP A 330 -8.79 -25.57 6.96
CA ASP A 330 -8.98 -24.27 7.63
C ASP A 330 -8.71 -23.05 6.72
N PHE A 331 -9.09 -23.16 5.43
CA PHE A 331 -8.85 -22.13 4.43
C PHE A 331 -10.16 -21.45 3.98
N PRO A 332 -10.25 -20.10 3.99
CA PRO A 332 -11.46 -19.34 3.61
C PRO A 332 -11.56 -19.20 2.08
N VAL A 333 -11.95 -20.27 1.39
CA VAL A 333 -11.89 -20.37 -0.08
C VAL A 333 -12.73 -19.31 -0.79
N TYR A 334 -13.95 -19.03 -0.34
CA TYR A 334 -14.84 -18.08 -1.02
C TYR A 334 -14.33 -16.63 -0.94
N PRO A 335 -13.98 -16.08 0.23
CA PRO A 335 -13.34 -14.78 0.31
C PRO A 335 -12.05 -14.72 -0.49
N PHE A 336 -11.25 -15.78 -0.48
CA PHE A 336 -10.01 -15.85 -1.26
C PHE A 336 -10.27 -15.73 -2.77
N MET A 337 -11.25 -16.46 -3.32
CA MET A 337 -11.57 -16.41 -4.74
C MET A 337 -12.08 -15.03 -5.18
N ILE A 338 -12.88 -14.36 -4.34
CA ILE A 338 -13.33 -12.98 -4.61
C ILE A 338 -12.14 -12.03 -4.62
N THR A 339 -11.27 -12.14 -3.62
CA THR A 339 -10.04 -11.32 -3.53
C THR A 339 -9.15 -11.54 -4.75
N LEU A 340 -8.96 -12.79 -5.14
CA LEU A 340 -8.17 -13.20 -6.31
C LEU A 340 -8.72 -12.57 -7.59
N ALA A 341 -10.03 -12.66 -7.80
CA ALA A 341 -10.68 -12.07 -8.95
C ALA A 341 -10.44 -10.55 -9.02
N LEU A 342 -10.65 -9.84 -7.92
CA LEU A 342 -10.39 -8.39 -7.86
C LEU A 342 -8.93 -8.06 -8.10
N ALA A 343 -8.00 -8.81 -7.50
CA ALA A 343 -6.56 -8.60 -7.64
C ALA A 343 -6.06 -8.83 -9.08
N ILE A 344 -6.74 -9.64 -9.89
CA ILE A 344 -6.43 -9.86 -11.30
C ILE A 344 -7.15 -8.85 -12.19
N PHE A 345 -8.47 -8.73 -12.05
CA PHE A 345 -9.29 -7.96 -13.00
C PHE A 345 -9.05 -6.45 -12.90
N ILE A 346 -8.78 -5.91 -11.71
CA ILE A 346 -8.54 -4.47 -11.59
C ILE A 346 -7.25 -4.05 -12.32
N PRO A 347 -6.05 -4.62 -12.07
CA PRO A 347 -4.87 -4.28 -12.85
C PRO A 347 -5.01 -4.54 -14.34
N MET A 348 -5.72 -5.60 -14.73
CA MET A 348 -5.99 -5.94 -16.12
C MET A 348 -6.83 -4.85 -16.81
N ALA A 349 -7.84 -4.31 -16.12
CA ALA A 349 -8.66 -3.21 -16.61
C ALA A 349 -7.85 -1.92 -16.85
N PHE A 350 -6.81 -1.70 -16.07
CA PHE A 350 -5.85 -0.60 -16.26
C PHE A 350 -4.69 -0.97 -17.22
N GLN A 351 -4.83 -2.05 -18.00
CA GLN A 351 -3.80 -2.53 -18.92
C GLN A 351 -2.41 -2.68 -18.27
N TYR A 352 -2.38 -3.01 -16.99
CA TYR A 352 -1.17 -3.14 -16.17
C TYR A 352 -0.31 -1.88 -16.11
N ASN A 353 -0.91 -0.69 -16.26
CA ASN A 353 -0.23 0.58 -16.05
C ASN A 353 0.09 0.75 -14.56
N MET A 354 1.37 0.58 -14.20
CA MET A 354 1.81 0.58 -12.79
C MET A 354 1.49 1.89 -12.09
N THR A 355 1.70 3.03 -12.74
CA THR A 355 1.45 4.35 -12.12
C THR A 355 -0.04 4.52 -11.80
N ALA A 356 -0.91 4.23 -12.75
CA ALA A 356 -2.36 4.35 -12.57
C ALA A 356 -2.89 3.43 -11.46
N ILE A 357 -2.48 2.15 -11.43
CA ILE A 357 -2.97 1.23 -10.39
C ILE A 357 -2.37 1.51 -9.00
N ILE A 358 -1.13 2.06 -8.91
CA ILE A 358 -0.55 2.53 -7.64
C ILE A 358 -1.35 3.71 -7.10
N VAL A 359 -1.63 4.69 -7.94
CA VAL A 359 -2.43 5.88 -7.59
C VAL A 359 -3.83 5.47 -7.20
N LEU A 360 -4.49 4.60 -7.98
CA LEU A 360 -5.81 4.04 -7.64
C LEU A 360 -5.79 3.35 -6.27
N SER A 361 -4.81 2.48 -6.02
CA SER A 361 -4.68 1.77 -4.74
C SER A 361 -4.54 2.72 -3.56
N ALA A 362 -3.81 3.82 -3.71
CA ALA A 362 -3.69 4.85 -2.68
C ALA A 362 -5.01 5.62 -2.50
N MET A 363 -5.65 6.02 -3.61
CA MET A 363 -6.90 6.79 -3.59
C MET A 363 -8.07 6.08 -2.94
N VAL A 364 -8.24 4.79 -3.20
CA VAL A 364 -9.33 4.00 -2.60
C VAL A 364 -9.28 4.05 -1.07
N ARG A 365 -8.09 4.23 -0.49
CA ARG A 365 -7.89 4.37 0.97
C ARG A 365 -8.27 5.74 1.51
N PHE A 366 -8.41 6.77 0.67
CA PHE A 366 -8.71 8.12 1.14
C PHE A 366 -10.07 8.21 1.83
N PHE A 367 -11.03 7.36 1.44
CA PHE A 367 -12.27 7.26 2.19
C PHE A 367 -12.03 6.82 3.65
N GLU A 368 -11.19 5.80 3.85
CA GLU A 368 -10.75 5.35 5.18
C GLU A 368 -10.04 6.48 5.93
N PHE A 369 -9.19 7.27 5.24
CA PHE A 369 -8.43 8.38 5.81
C PHE A 369 -9.26 9.65 6.09
N ILE A 370 -10.52 9.67 5.71
CA ILE A 370 -11.49 10.67 6.14
C ILE A 370 -12.32 10.13 7.31
N VAL A 371 -12.90 8.95 7.15
CA VAL A 371 -13.86 8.39 8.09
C VAL A 371 -13.21 8.06 9.45
N ILE A 372 -12.03 7.42 9.44
CA ILE A 372 -11.38 7.01 10.69
C ILE A 372 -10.90 8.20 11.51
N PRO A 373 -10.21 9.22 10.98
CA PRO A 373 -9.86 10.41 11.74
C PRO A 373 -11.07 11.15 12.34
N LEU A 374 -12.16 11.29 11.57
CA LEU A 374 -13.40 11.86 12.10
C LEU A 374 -14.01 11.00 13.21
N GLY A 375 -13.86 9.66 13.13
CA GLY A 375 -14.25 8.72 14.18
C GLY A 375 -13.47 8.92 15.47
N VAL A 376 -12.15 9.18 15.38
CA VAL A 376 -11.31 9.47 16.56
C VAL A 376 -11.79 10.73 17.28
N ILE A 377 -12.17 11.79 16.53
CA ILE A 377 -12.74 13.00 17.11
C ILE A 377 -14.07 12.70 17.85
N ARG A 378 -14.90 11.77 17.30
CA ARG A 378 -16.12 11.33 17.98
C ARG A 378 -15.81 10.60 19.29
N PHE A 379 -14.80 9.73 19.31
CA PHE A 379 -14.34 9.06 20.53
C PHE A 379 -13.88 10.06 21.59
N TYR A 380 -13.06 11.03 21.18
CA TYR A 380 -12.61 12.12 22.07
C TYR A 380 -13.77 12.88 22.69
N ARG A 381 -14.83 13.16 21.92
CA ARG A 381 -16.03 13.88 22.37
C ARG A 381 -17.03 12.99 23.12
N GLY A 382 -16.85 11.67 23.15
CA GLY A 382 -17.82 10.73 23.72
C GLY A 382 -19.10 10.59 22.89
N ALA A 383 -19.04 10.88 21.59
CA ALA A 383 -20.16 10.79 20.64
C ALA A 383 -20.17 9.49 19.82
N ASN A 384 -19.52 8.43 20.34
CA ASN A 384 -19.50 7.08 19.78
C ASN A 384 -20.87 6.41 19.89
N VAL A 385 -21.14 5.48 18.97
CA VAL A 385 -22.41 4.70 18.93
C VAL A 385 -22.28 3.42 19.77
N GLU A 386 -21.14 2.71 19.64
CA GLU A 386 -20.87 1.55 20.50
C GLU A 386 -19.95 1.94 21.68
N PRO A 387 -20.00 1.19 22.80
CA PRO A 387 -19.09 1.41 23.91
C PRO A 387 -17.62 1.29 23.49
N VAL A 388 -16.80 2.23 23.92
CA VAL A 388 -15.36 2.25 23.69
C VAL A 388 -14.61 2.19 25.01
N LEU A 389 -13.33 1.80 24.96
CA LEU A 389 -12.47 1.75 26.13
C LEU A 389 -12.23 3.16 26.70
N THR A 390 -12.14 3.24 28.01
CA THR A 390 -11.67 4.46 28.69
C THR A 390 -10.18 4.61 28.39
N ALA A 391 -9.82 5.69 27.69
CA ALA A 391 -8.45 5.98 27.30
C ALA A 391 -8.08 7.42 27.72
N GLU A 392 -6.80 7.66 27.97
CA GLU A 392 -6.27 8.99 28.18
C GLU A 392 -6.48 9.86 26.92
N ARG A 393 -7.24 10.94 27.08
CA ARG A 393 -7.56 11.86 25.99
C ARG A 393 -6.38 12.79 25.75
N ASN A 394 -5.98 12.90 24.50
CA ASN A 394 -4.92 13.82 24.10
C ASN A 394 -5.39 14.66 22.91
N TRP A 395 -5.53 15.97 23.12
CA TRP A 395 -6.03 16.89 22.08
C TRP A 395 -5.19 16.86 20.80
N LEU A 396 -3.86 16.70 20.90
CA LEU A 396 -2.98 16.65 19.74
C LEU A 396 -3.26 15.43 18.87
N THR A 397 -3.31 14.23 19.46
CA THR A 397 -3.47 12.97 18.72
C THR A 397 -4.92 12.65 18.37
N ASP A 398 -5.87 13.14 19.18
CA ASP A 398 -7.26 12.74 19.08
C ASP A 398 -8.14 13.79 18.38
N VAL A 399 -7.61 15.03 18.18
CA VAL A 399 -8.33 16.13 17.51
C VAL A 399 -7.47 16.80 16.44
N LEU A 400 -6.30 17.38 16.80
CA LEU A 400 -5.53 18.18 15.86
C LEU A 400 -4.99 17.35 14.69
N LEU A 401 -4.31 16.24 14.95
CA LEU A 401 -3.76 15.39 13.90
C LEU A 401 -4.86 14.76 13.02
N PRO A 402 -5.99 14.24 13.57
CA PRO A 402 -7.14 13.86 12.76
C PRO A 402 -7.67 14.97 11.84
N VAL A 403 -7.85 16.20 12.34
CA VAL A 403 -8.29 17.33 11.52
C VAL A 403 -7.31 17.63 10.40
N LEU A 404 -6.01 17.69 10.70
CA LEU A 404 -4.97 17.92 9.70
C LEU A 404 -4.91 16.79 8.67
N SER A 405 -5.06 15.54 9.10
CA SER A 405 -5.11 14.37 8.19
C SER A 405 -6.30 14.46 7.23
N VAL A 406 -7.48 14.80 7.72
CA VAL A 406 -8.68 15.00 6.89
C VAL A 406 -8.49 16.17 5.93
N ALA A 407 -8.01 17.32 6.43
CA ALA A 407 -7.78 18.49 5.60
C ALA A 407 -6.78 18.22 4.48
N PHE A 408 -5.68 17.51 4.79
CA PHE A 408 -4.69 17.13 3.79
C PHE A 408 -5.25 16.11 2.79
N THR A 409 -6.01 15.12 3.25
CA THR A 409 -6.69 14.15 2.38
C THR A 409 -7.65 14.85 1.41
N ILE A 410 -8.47 15.77 1.91
CA ILE A 410 -9.40 16.57 1.08
C ILE A 410 -8.62 17.44 0.09
N PHE A 411 -7.51 18.06 0.51
CA PHE A 411 -6.63 18.82 -0.39
C PHE A 411 -6.08 17.95 -1.53
N LEU A 412 -5.59 16.74 -1.22
CA LEU A 412 -5.11 15.81 -2.22
C LEU A 412 -6.21 15.43 -3.21
N LEU A 413 -7.42 15.12 -2.71
CA LEU A 413 -8.59 14.80 -3.55
C LEU A 413 -9.01 15.97 -4.43
N PHE A 414 -8.99 17.20 -3.91
CA PHE A 414 -9.39 18.41 -4.65
C PHE A 414 -8.40 18.76 -5.78
N LYS A 415 -7.10 18.50 -5.56
CA LYS A 415 -6.03 18.77 -6.54
C LYS A 415 -5.64 17.55 -7.36
N PHE A 416 -6.32 16.44 -7.15
CA PHE A 416 -6.08 15.21 -7.90
C PHE A 416 -6.37 15.40 -9.39
N ASP A 417 -5.57 14.79 -10.24
CA ASP A 417 -5.78 14.80 -11.69
C ASP A 417 -6.84 13.75 -12.10
N TRP A 418 -8.09 14.07 -11.84
CA TRP A 418 -9.23 13.22 -12.19
C TRP A 418 -9.32 12.91 -13.67
N VAL A 419 -8.99 13.91 -14.51
CA VAL A 419 -9.07 13.78 -15.96
C VAL A 419 -7.94 12.90 -16.47
N GLY A 420 -6.71 13.09 -15.97
CA GLY A 420 -5.56 12.26 -16.36
C GLY A 420 -5.68 10.80 -15.90
N GLU A 421 -6.30 10.56 -14.74
CA GLU A 421 -6.44 9.19 -14.20
C GLU A 421 -7.65 8.45 -14.79
N PHE A 422 -8.79 9.14 -14.96
CA PHE A 422 -10.04 8.56 -15.44
C PHE A 422 -10.35 8.89 -16.91
N GLY A 423 -9.42 9.54 -17.61
CA GLY A 423 -9.48 9.82 -19.03
C GLY A 423 -8.38 9.12 -19.81
N ILE A 424 -8.66 8.85 -21.08
CA ILE A 424 -7.69 8.34 -22.05
C ILE A 424 -7.53 9.41 -23.12
N SER A 425 -6.31 9.90 -23.32
CA SER A 425 -5.99 10.86 -24.40
C SER A 425 -6.00 10.14 -25.74
N THR A 426 -6.86 10.59 -26.65
CA THR A 426 -6.96 10.09 -28.04
C THR A 426 -6.68 11.23 -29.01
N ALA A 427 -6.51 10.91 -30.30
CA ALA A 427 -6.35 11.91 -31.35
C ALA A 427 -7.57 12.86 -31.49
N GLN A 428 -8.74 12.44 -30.99
CA GLN A 428 -10.01 13.19 -31.04
C GLN A 428 -10.32 13.93 -29.73
N GLY A 429 -9.43 13.84 -28.71
CA GLY A 429 -9.63 14.43 -27.40
C GLY A 429 -9.56 13.41 -26.26
N ILE A 430 -9.98 13.82 -25.05
CA ILE A 430 -10.01 12.97 -23.88
C ILE A 430 -11.33 12.23 -23.82
N VAL A 431 -11.28 10.89 -23.80
CA VAL A 431 -12.45 10.02 -23.62
C VAL A 431 -12.42 9.36 -22.23
N PRO A 432 -13.57 9.05 -21.62
CA PRO A 432 -13.60 8.39 -20.31
C PRO A 432 -12.89 7.03 -20.32
N ASN A 433 -12.07 6.77 -19.32
CA ASN A 433 -11.52 5.46 -19.03
C ASN A 433 -12.57 4.62 -18.31
N TRP A 434 -13.45 3.99 -19.09
CA TRP A 434 -14.53 3.18 -18.54
C TRP A 434 -14.07 2.06 -17.62
N PHE A 435 -12.89 1.49 -17.85
CA PHE A 435 -12.34 0.45 -16.98
C PHE A 435 -12.01 1.00 -15.59
N ALA A 436 -11.41 2.19 -15.51
CA ALA A 436 -11.13 2.85 -14.25
C ALA A 436 -12.40 3.24 -13.50
N ILE A 437 -13.38 3.82 -14.23
CA ILE A 437 -14.68 4.24 -13.68
C ILE A 437 -15.45 3.03 -13.15
N ILE A 438 -15.53 1.94 -13.92
CA ILE A 438 -16.19 0.70 -13.51
C ILE A 438 -15.46 0.07 -12.32
N GLY A 439 -14.12 0.06 -12.32
CA GLY A 439 -13.32 -0.44 -11.21
C GLY A 439 -13.66 0.28 -9.90
N MET A 440 -13.76 1.62 -9.93
CA MET A 440 -14.18 2.42 -8.77
C MET A 440 -15.64 2.15 -8.39
N ALA A 441 -16.53 2.05 -9.38
CA ALA A 441 -17.93 1.73 -9.12
C ALA A 441 -18.11 0.36 -8.47
N ILE A 442 -17.30 -0.64 -8.85
CA ILE A 442 -17.28 -1.96 -8.21
C ILE A 442 -16.95 -1.82 -6.73
N GLY A 443 -15.89 -1.11 -6.37
CA GLY A 443 -15.44 -0.99 -4.99
C GLY A 443 -16.36 -0.20 -4.08
N PHE A 444 -16.88 0.92 -4.56
CA PHE A 444 -17.64 1.87 -3.74
C PHE A 444 -19.15 1.70 -3.81
N VAL A 445 -19.68 1.06 -4.86
CA VAL A 445 -21.13 0.94 -5.07
C VAL A 445 -21.57 -0.51 -5.25
N ILE A 446 -21.04 -1.21 -6.26
CA ILE A 446 -21.55 -2.51 -6.67
C ILE A 446 -21.29 -3.57 -5.60
N LEU A 447 -20.07 -3.67 -5.11
CA LEU A 447 -19.69 -4.66 -4.11
C LEU A 447 -20.39 -4.42 -2.77
N PRO A 448 -20.42 -3.17 -2.20
CA PRO A 448 -21.21 -2.89 -1.01
C PRO A 448 -22.71 -3.18 -1.18
N ALA A 449 -23.31 -2.72 -2.27
CA ALA A 449 -24.74 -2.94 -2.52
C ALA A 449 -25.07 -4.43 -2.71
N GLY A 450 -24.24 -5.16 -3.47
CA GLY A 450 -24.41 -6.59 -3.69
C GLY A 450 -24.35 -7.40 -2.40
N LEU A 451 -23.31 -7.17 -1.58
CA LEU A 451 -23.17 -7.84 -0.28
C LEU A 451 -24.29 -7.47 0.68
N PHE A 452 -24.74 -6.22 0.67
CA PHE A 452 -25.87 -5.78 1.50
C PHE A 452 -27.19 -6.44 1.10
N MET A 453 -27.46 -6.55 -0.21
CA MET A 453 -28.65 -7.24 -0.72
C MET A 453 -28.64 -8.73 -0.35
N MET A 454 -27.48 -9.40 -0.55
CA MET A 454 -27.31 -10.80 -0.15
C MET A 454 -27.52 -11.01 1.36
N LEU A 455 -26.97 -10.11 2.18
CA LEU A 455 -27.14 -10.16 3.64
C LEU A 455 -28.62 -9.99 4.06
N ARG A 456 -29.35 -9.10 3.40
CA ARG A 456 -30.79 -8.94 3.63
C ARG A 456 -31.59 -10.19 3.26
N HIS A 457 -31.24 -10.80 2.14
CA HIS A 457 -31.92 -12.03 1.68
C HIS A 457 -31.66 -13.23 2.60
N GLU A 458 -30.47 -13.32 3.22
CA GLU A 458 -30.18 -14.37 4.22
C GLU A 458 -30.95 -14.16 5.55
N LYS A 459 -31.36 -12.91 5.86
CA LYS A 459 -32.09 -12.56 7.09
C LYS A 459 -33.61 -12.59 6.93
N SER A 460 -34.11 -12.64 5.70
CA SER A 460 -35.54 -12.80 5.35
C SER A 460 -35.91 -14.27 5.21
#